data_306e176b27ff0635a4fb31a80959ed25
#
_entry.id   306e176b27ff0635a4fb31a80959ed25
#
_cell.length_a   1.000
_cell.length_b   1.000
_cell.length_c   1.000
_cell.angle_alpha   90.00
_cell.angle_beta   90.00
_cell.angle_gamma   90.00
#
_symmetry.space_group_name_H-M   'P 1'
#
loop_
_entity.id
_entity.type
_entity.pdbx_description
1 polymer ?
#
loop_
_entity_poly.entity_id
_entity_poly.type
_entity_poly.pdbx_seq_one_letter_code
_entity_poly.pdbx_strand_id
1 'polypeptide(L)'
;GDIVRFLKKLFKFLTITSVILLILGFSLYGYSRVSSKLEIKNANNISLYDKDGTLFFVGNGTSKWIGLKDISKHLIDATISTEDKNFYNHFGFDIFRIIKAGWVNITSGKTKQGASTISQQYVKNLFLDFDKTWERKWNELWLTLNVETHYSKDEILEGYLNTINYGHGMYG
;
A
#
# COMPACT_ATOMS: atom_id res chain seq x y z
N GLY A 1 44.48 15.09 3.70
CA GLY A 1 43.69 16.12 4.24
C GLY A 1 42.28 16.29 3.75
N ASP A 2 42.07 16.79 2.55
CA ASP A 2 40.74 17.29 2.13
C ASP A 2 39.70 16.20 1.87
N ILE A 3 40.09 15.07 1.37
CA ILE A 3 39.22 13.90 1.17
C ILE A 3 38.63 13.42 2.51
N VAL A 4 39.48 13.34 3.54
CA VAL A 4 39.02 12.91 4.87
C VAL A 4 38.04 13.92 5.49
N ARG A 5 38.26 15.21 5.30
CA ARG A 5 37.33 16.26 5.72
C ARG A 5 36.01 16.19 4.97
N PHE A 6 36.08 15.96 3.67
CA PHE A 6 34.87 15.77 2.84
C PHE A 6 34.06 14.55 3.29
N LEU A 7 34.72 13.40 3.45
CA LEU A 7 34.04 12.17 3.92
C LEU A 7 33.39 12.35 5.30
N LYS A 8 34.05 13.03 6.24
CA LYS A 8 33.47 13.34 7.55
C LYS A 8 32.24 14.25 7.44
N LYS A 9 32.29 15.27 6.57
CA LYS A 9 31.12 16.15 6.32
C LYS A 9 29.97 15.39 5.70
N LEU A 10 30.26 14.57 4.70
CA LEU A 10 29.26 13.71 4.04
C LEU A 10 28.63 12.74 5.02
N PHE A 11 29.43 12.06 5.83
CA PHE A 11 28.94 11.15 6.87
C PHE A 11 28.03 11.87 7.88
N LYS A 12 28.48 13.04 8.38
CA LYS A 12 27.66 13.87 9.29
C LYS A 12 26.34 14.29 8.64
N PHE A 13 26.38 14.71 7.37
CA PHE A 13 25.18 15.09 6.63
C PHE A 13 24.20 13.91 6.51
N LEU A 14 24.70 12.74 6.09
CA LEU A 14 23.88 11.53 5.97
C LEU A 14 23.28 11.09 7.32
N THR A 15 24.06 11.18 8.40
CA THR A 15 23.56 10.85 9.74
C THR A 15 22.45 11.81 10.19
N ILE A 16 22.64 13.12 10.00
CA ILE A 16 21.63 14.12 10.36
C ILE A 16 20.34 13.89 9.54
N THR A 17 20.48 13.69 8.24
CA THR A 17 19.35 13.43 7.35
C THR A 17 18.60 12.16 7.76
N SER A 18 19.31 11.10 8.09
CA SER A 18 18.73 9.84 8.57
C SER A 18 17.94 10.03 9.87
N VAL A 19 18.50 10.78 10.83
CA VAL A 19 17.80 11.10 12.10
C VAL A 19 16.53 11.92 11.85
N ILE A 20 16.60 12.93 10.98
CA ILE A 20 15.41 13.72 10.62
C ILE A 20 14.33 12.84 10.00
N LEU A 21 14.69 11.96 9.06
CA LEU A 21 13.75 11.04 8.43
C LEU A 21 13.11 10.08 9.44
N LEU A 22 13.87 9.59 10.41
CA LEU A 22 13.35 8.76 11.50
C LEU A 22 12.34 9.54 12.37
N ILE A 23 12.67 10.76 12.75
CA ILE A 23 11.76 11.60 13.55
C ILE A 23 10.46 11.87 12.78
N LEU A 24 10.56 12.21 11.50
CA LEU A 24 9.38 12.41 10.64
C LEU A 24 8.56 11.13 10.52
N GLY A 25 9.19 9.99 10.31
CA GLY A 25 8.51 8.69 10.24
C GLY A 25 7.76 8.36 11.53
N PHE A 26 8.40 8.52 12.69
CA PHE A 26 7.75 8.32 13.99
C PHE A 26 6.61 9.31 14.25
N SER A 27 6.77 10.57 13.85
CA SER A 27 5.72 11.58 13.98
C SER A 27 4.50 11.26 13.12
N LEU A 28 4.72 10.86 11.87
CA LEU A 28 3.65 10.43 10.96
C LEU A 28 2.94 9.18 11.48
N TYR A 29 3.71 8.22 12.00
CA TYR A 29 3.15 7.01 12.61
C TYR A 29 2.29 7.34 13.83
N GLY A 30 2.80 8.15 14.75
CA GLY A 30 2.06 8.58 15.93
C GLY A 30 0.80 9.36 15.57
N TYR A 31 0.87 10.24 14.60
CA TYR A 31 -0.30 10.97 14.10
C TYR A 31 -1.32 10.02 13.45
N SER A 32 -0.87 9.05 12.67
CA SER A 32 -1.75 8.05 12.07
C SER A 32 -2.51 7.25 13.13
N ARG A 33 -1.88 6.88 14.23
CA ARG A 33 -2.52 6.14 15.32
C ARG A 33 -3.65 6.89 16.04
N VAL A 34 -3.54 8.21 16.11
CA VAL A 34 -4.57 9.06 16.74
C VAL A 34 -5.57 9.62 15.73
N SER A 35 -5.31 9.46 14.45
CA SER A 35 -6.23 9.87 13.39
C SER A 35 -7.42 8.91 13.31
N SER A 36 -8.52 9.37 12.71
CA SER A 36 -9.70 8.54 12.51
C SER A 36 -9.35 7.31 11.64
N LYS A 37 -9.83 6.15 12.08
CA LYS A 37 -9.77 4.90 11.29
C LYS A 37 -10.54 5.10 9.99
N LEU A 38 -9.91 4.77 8.87
CA LEU A 38 -10.59 4.76 7.58
C LEU A 38 -11.64 3.65 7.57
N GLU A 39 -12.88 4.00 7.24
CA GLU A 39 -13.90 2.99 7.00
C GLU A 39 -13.68 2.35 5.63
N ILE A 40 -13.30 1.09 5.63
CA ILE A 40 -13.24 0.28 4.43
C ILE A 40 -14.66 -0.24 4.17
N LYS A 41 -15.39 0.48 3.32
CA LYS A 41 -16.70 0.00 2.84
C LYS A 41 -16.43 -1.03 1.74
N ASN A 42 -17.14 -2.16 1.82
CA ASN A 42 -17.07 -3.20 0.78
C ASN A 42 -17.36 -2.57 -0.59
N ALA A 43 -16.35 -2.43 -1.42
CA ALA A 43 -16.43 -1.81 -2.73
C ALA A 43 -17.34 -2.58 -3.72
N ASN A 44 -17.86 -3.73 -3.30
CA ASN A 44 -18.62 -4.65 -4.14
C ASN A 44 -20.08 -4.23 -4.39
N ASN A 45 -20.55 -3.15 -3.75
CA ASN A 45 -21.87 -2.60 -3.99
C ASN A 45 -21.76 -1.14 -4.43
N ILE A 46 -21.36 -0.91 -5.68
CA ILE A 46 -21.55 0.40 -6.30
C ILE A 46 -23.04 0.57 -6.55
N SER A 47 -23.67 1.30 -5.65
CA SER A 47 -25.05 1.75 -5.86
C SER A 47 -25.01 3.14 -6.47
N LEU A 48 -25.51 3.28 -7.69
CA LEU A 48 -25.63 4.57 -8.34
C LEU A 48 -27.05 5.11 -8.09
N TYR A 49 -27.11 6.34 -7.61
CA TYR A 49 -28.35 7.06 -7.38
C TYR A 49 -28.47 8.20 -8.39
N ASP A 50 -29.67 8.47 -8.84
CA ASP A 50 -29.94 9.66 -9.64
C ASP A 50 -29.88 10.94 -8.78
N LYS A 51 -30.06 12.09 -9.42
CA LYS A 51 -30.07 13.40 -8.75
C LYS A 51 -31.15 13.55 -7.68
N ASP A 52 -32.18 12.72 -7.71
CA ASP A 52 -33.33 12.73 -6.79
C ASP A 52 -33.17 11.69 -5.67
N GLY A 53 -31.99 11.00 -5.63
CA GLY A 53 -31.68 9.99 -4.64
C GLY A 53 -32.30 8.61 -4.90
N THR A 54 -32.86 8.41 -6.11
CA THR A 54 -33.43 7.11 -6.50
C THR A 54 -32.32 6.17 -6.96
N LEU A 55 -32.26 4.99 -6.39
CA LEU A 55 -31.32 3.94 -6.79
C LEU A 55 -31.66 3.46 -8.21
N PHE A 56 -30.80 3.70 -9.20
CA PHE A 56 -31.02 3.25 -10.57
C PHE A 56 -30.08 2.15 -11.05
N PHE A 57 -28.96 1.93 -10.35
CA PHE A 57 -28.03 0.89 -10.69
C PHE A 57 -27.39 0.32 -9.42
N VAL A 58 -27.47 -0.98 -9.28
CA VAL A 58 -26.64 -1.73 -8.34
C VAL A 58 -25.63 -2.47 -9.19
N GLY A 59 -24.35 -2.09 -9.10
CA GLY A 59 -23.31 -2.85 -9.74
C GLY A 59 -23.39 -4.29 -9.27
N ASN A 60 -23.58 -5.22 -10.19
CA ASN A 60 -23.55 -6.64 -9.90
C ASN A 60 -22.11 -7.07 -9.58
N GLY A 61 -21.59 -6.55 -8.47
CA GLY A 61 -20.53 -7.23 -7.76
C GLY A 61 -21.14 -8.49 -7.18
N THR A 62 -21.19 -9.55 -7.95
CA THR A 62 -21.60 -10.88 -7.49
C THR A 62 -20.56 -11.50 -6.57
N SER A 63 -19.47 -10.80 -6.26
CA SER A 63 -18.45 -11.26 -5.33
C SER A 63 -18.94 -11.14 -3.91
N LYS A 64 -19.22 -12.29 -3.32
CA LYS A 64 -19.49 -12.42 -1.89
C LYS A 64 -18.19 -12.25 -1.14
N TRP A 65 -18.16 -11.37 -0.13
CA TRP A 65 -17.02 -11.27 0.76
C TRP A 65 -16.74 -12.59 1.45
N ILE A 66 -15.51 -13.06 1.37
CA ILE A 66 -15.07 -14.34 1.94
C ILE A 66 -14.06 -14.02 3.05
N GLY A 67 -14.31 -14.52 4.26
CA GLY A 67 -13.38 -14.38 5.37
C GLY A 67 -12.06 -15.09 5.08
N LEU A 68 -10.94 -14.53 5.56
CA LEU A 68 -9.60 -15.05 5.28
C LEU A 68 -9.45 -16.54 5.62
N LYS A 69 -10.11 -17.00 6.68
CA LYS A 69 -10.14 -18.41 7.11
C LYS A 69 -10.80 -19.36 6.11
N ASP A 70 -11.69 -18.83 5.27
CA ASP A 70 -12.44 -19.58 4.26
C ASP A 70 -11.78 -19.49 2.88
N ILE A 71 -10.72 -18.68 2.74
CA ILE A 71 -9.90 -18.59 1.53
C ILE A 71 -8.86 -19.72 1.54
N SER A 72 -8.66 -20.34 0.38
CA SER A 72 -7.64 -21.39 0.23
C SER A 72 -6.26 -20.92 0.69
N LYS A 73 -5.63 -21.68 1.57
CA LYS A 73 -4.26 -21.41 2.02
C LYS A 73 -3.27 -21.32 0.85
N HIS A 74 -3.46 -22.11 -0.19
CA HIS A 74 -2.61 -22.06 -1.39
C HIS A 74 -2.72 -20.72 -2.12
N LEU A 75 -3.92 -20.12 -2.18
CA LEU A 75 -4.10 -18.79 -2.77
C LEU A 75 -3.43 -17.73 -1.92
N ILE A 76 -3.59 -17.80 -0.61
CA ILE A 76 -2.93 -16.88 0.33
C ILE A 76 -1.41 -16.95 0.17
N ASP A 77 -0.85 -18.15 0.23
CA ASP A 77 0.61 -18.37 0.14
C ASP A 77 1.15 -17.93 -1.24
N ALA A 78 0.43 -18.22 -2.32
CA ALA A 78 0.79 -17.78 -3.67
C ALA A 78 0.78 -16.26 -3.80
N THR A 79 -0.25 -15.61 -3.28
CA THR A 79 -0.37 -14.14 -3.31
C THR A 79 0.78 -13.48 -2.54
N ILE A 80 1.02 -13.90 -1.30
CA ILE A 80 2.11 -13.35 -0.48
C ILE A 80 3.46 -13.60 -1.15
N SER A 81 3.70 -14.81 -1.66
CA SER A 81 4.97 -15.17 -2.30
C SER A 81 5.25 -14.37 -3.57
N THR A 82 4.21 -14.01 -4.31
CA THR A 82 4.32 -13.30 -5.59
C THR A 82 4.36 -11.79 -5.38
N GLU A 83 3.41 -11.27 -4.61
CA GLU A 83 3.20 -9.84 -4.48
C GLU A 83 4.05 -9.22 -3.38
N ASP A 84 4.20 -9.90 -2.23
CA ASP A 84 4.81 -9.29 -1.05
C ASP A 84 5.32 -10.34 -0.04
N LYS A 85 6.47 -10.94 -0.32
CA LYS A 85 7.04 -12.01 0.50
C LYS A 85 7.22 -11.67 1.98
N ASN A 86 7.42 -10.40 2.27
CA ASN A 86 7.66 -9.91 3.63
C ASN A 86 6.42 -9.28 4.26
N PHE A 87 5.23 -9.50 3.70
CA PHE A 87 3.98 -8.83 4.08
C PHE A 87 3.75 -8.73 5.59
N TYR A 88 3.97 -9.82 6.31
CA TYR A 88 3.77 -9.86 7.77
C TYR A 88 4.89 -9.21 8.57
N ASN A 89 6.04 -8.88 7.95
CA ASN A 89 7.23 -8.41 8.64
C ASN A 89 7.56 -6.93 8.44
N HIS A 90 6.79 -6.23 7.59
CA HIS A 90 6.96 -4.80 7.37
C HIS A 90 5.70 -4.03 7.76
N PHE A 91 5.84 -2.72 7.84
CA PHE A 91 4.81 -1.79 8.25
C PHE A 91 4.28 -0.99 7.05
N GLY A 92 3.60 -1.66 6.13
CA GLY A 92 3.03 -1.09 4.91
C GLY A 92 4.03 -0.80 3.80
N PHE A 93 5.32 -0.69 4.13
CA PHE A 93 6.39 -0.38 3.18
C PHE A 93 7.57 -1.32 3.39
N ASP A 94 7.96 -2.05 2.35
CA ASP A 94 9.18 -2.88 2.36
C ASP A 94 10.37 -2.03 1.86
N ILE A 95 11.10 -1.44 2.81
CA ILE A 95 12.24 -0.55 2.51
C ILE A 95 13.34 -1.29 1.75
N PHE A 96 13.64 -2.54 2.09
CA PHE A 96 14.66 -3.32 1.38
C PHE A 96 14.24 -3.59 -0.06
N ARG A 97 12.98 -3.90 -0.28
CA ARG A 97 12.41 -4.10 -1.62
C ARG A 97 12.44 -2.81 -2.45
N ILE A 98 12.15 -1.66 -1.83
CA ILE A 98 12.23 -0.34 -2.48
C ILE A 98 13.66 -0.06 -2.93
N ILE A 99 14.65 -0.24 -2.05
CA ILE A 99 16.08 -0.02 -2.35
C ILE A 99 16.52 -0.96 -3.46
N LYS A 100 16.18 -2.25 -3.36
CA LYS A 100 16.53 -3.26 -4.38
C LYS A 100 15.91 -2.94 -5.74
N ALA A 101 14.62 -2.59 -5.77
CA ALA A 101 13.93 -2.23 -7.00
C ALA A 101 14.54 -0.96 -7.64
N GLY A 102 14.87 0.04 -6.82
CA GLY A 102 15.57 1.25 -7.27
C GLY A 102 16.90 0.91 -7.91
N TRP A 103 17.72 0.07 -7.28
CA TRP A 103 19.02 -0.36 -7.82
C TRP A 103 18.86 -1.10 -9.15
N VAL A 104 17.97 -2.08 -9.22
CA VAL A 104 17.71 -2.86 -10.44
C VAL A 104 17.21 -1.97 -11.58
N ASN A 105 16.30 -1.05 -11.30
CA ASN A 105 15.76 -0.14 -12.31
C ASN A 105 16.82 0.84 -12.84
N ILE A 106 17.67 1.38 -11.97
CA ILE A 106 18.77 2.26 -12.36
C ILE A 106 19.80 1.49 -13.22
N THR A 107 20.23 0.31 -12.78
CA THR A 107 21.27 -0.46 -13.47
C THR A 107 20.79 -1.09 -14.78
N SER A 108 19.48 -1.39 -14.89
CA SER A 108 18.91 -1.96 -16.12
C SER A 108 18.43 -0.92 -17.13
N GLY A 109 18.35 0.36 -16.75
CA GLY A 109 17.80 1.43 -17.57
C GLY A 109 16.30 1.28 -17.89
N LYS A 110 15.61 0.36 -17.24
CA LYS A 110 14.18 0.05 -17.46
C LYS A 110 13.49 -0.23 -16.14
N THR A 111 12.19 0.11 -16.06
CA THR A 111 11.37 -0.27 -14.90
C THR A 111 11.03 -1.76 -14.96
N LYS A 112 11.92 -2.58 -14.40
CA LYS A 112 11.78 -4.05 -14.38
C LYS A 112 11.12 -4.58 -13.11
N GLN A 113 11.22 -3.87 -12.01
CA GLN A 113 10.79 -4.37 -10.71
C GLN A 113 9.90 -3.33 -10.00
N GLY A 114 8.70 -3.75 -9.62
CA GLY A 114 7.81 -3.00 -8.75
C GLY A 114 8.17 -3.21 -7.28
N ALA A 115 7.94 -2.19 -6.45
CA ALA A 115 8.20 -2.21 -5.03
C ALA A 115 6.93 -2.04 -4.17
N SER A 116 5.75 -1.97 -4.80
CA SER A 116 4.49 -1.78 -4.06
C SER A 116 4.14 -3.02 -3.25
N THR A 117 3.76 -2.83 -2.01
CA THR A 117 3.30 -3.86 -1.08
C THR A 117 1.82 -4.20 -1.28
N ILE A 118 1.35 -5.28 -0.67
CA ILE A 118 -0.08 -5.64 -0.64
C ILE A 118 -0.90 -4.48 -0.05
N SER A 119 -0.47 -3.89 1.05
CA SER A 119 -1.16 -2.76 1.70
C SER A 119 -1.28 -1.54 0.79
N GLN A 120 -0.21 -1.19 0.06
CA GLN A 120 -0.24 -0.10 -0.91
C GLN A 120 -1.16 -0.40 -2.10
N GLN A 121 -1.16 -1.63 -2.59
CA GLN A 121 -2.05 -2.05 -3.67
C GLN A 121 -3.51 -2.02 -3.22
N TYR A 122 -3.80 -2.48 -2.00
CA TYR A 122 -5.14 -2.47 -1.43
C TYR A 122 -5.69 -1.05 -1.32
N VAL A 123 -4.93 -0.15 -0.70
CA VAL A 123 -5.30 1.28 -0.58
C VAL A 123 -5.51 1.93 -1.94
N LYS A 124 -4.62 1.67 -2.90
CA LYS A 124 -4.75 2.20 -4.25
C LYS A 124 -6.05 1.74 -4.92
N ASN A 125 -6.42 0.49 -4.76
CA ASN A 125 -7.63 -0.06 -5.37
C ASN A 125 -8.91 0.49 -4.74
N LEU A 126 -8.89 0.85 -3.45
CA LEU A 126 -10.07 1.31 -2.73
C LEU A 126 -10.32 2.82 -2.81
N PHE A 127 -9.26 3.62 -2.82
CA PHE A 127 -9.36 5.05 -2.52
C PHE A 127 -8.79 5.96 -3.59
N LEU A 128 -8.09 5.43 -4.59
CA LEU A 128 -7.32 6.26 -5.50
C LEU A 128 -7.75 6.06 -6.96
N ASP A 129 -7.92 7.18 -7.64
CA ASP A 129 -8.11 7.22 -9.09
C ASP A 129 -6.83 6.85 -9.85
N PHE A 130 -6.97 6.53 -11.14
CA PHE A 130 -5.87 6.06 -11.99
C PHE A 130 -4.87 7.16 -12.39
N ASP A 131 -5.11 8.42 -12.05
CA ASP A 131 -4.24 9.53 -12.39
C ASP A 131 -2.89 9.44 -11.68
N LYS A 132 -1.80 9.58 -12.43
CA LYS A 132 -0.43 9.50 -11.92
C LYS A 132 0.07 10.88 -11.48
N THR A 133 -0.40 11.37 -10.34
CA THR A 133 0.02 12.64 -9.75
C THR A 133 0.88 12.43 -8.50
N TRP A 134 1.68 13.44 -8.14
CA TRP A 134 2.42 13.45 -6.88
C TRP A 134 1.49 13.48 -5.67
N GLU A 135 0.39 14.22 -5.77
CA GLU A 135 -0.64 14.28 -4.73
C GLU A 135 -1.24 12.89 -4.46
N ARG A 136 -1.59 12.15 -5.52
CA ARG A 136 -2.05 10.78 -5.40
C ARG A 136 -1.03 9.90 -4.66
N LYS A 137 0.29 10.07 -4.94
CA LYS A 137 1.33 9.28 -4.27
C LYS A 137 1.45 9.61 -2.78
N TRP A 138 1.29 10.87 -2.39
CA TRP A 138 1.21 11.26 -0.99
C TRP A 138 -0.02 10.68 -0.30
N ASN A 139 -1.17 10.74 -0.95
CA ASN A 139 -2.40 10.14 -0.43
C ASN A 139 -2.25 8.62 -0.26
N GLU A 140 -1.63 7.92 -1.22
CA GLU A 140 -1.32 6.49 -1.11
C GLU A 140 -0.45 6.19 0.12
N LEU A 141 0.60 6.97 0.35
CA LEU A 141 1.49 6.79 1.51
C LEU A 141 0.72 6.98 2.83
N TRP A 142 -0.05 8.06 2.92
CA TRP A 142 -0.84 8.36 4.11
C TRP A 142 -1.92 7.32 4.39
N LEU A 143 -2.68 6.95 3.37
CA LEU A 143 -3.75 5.95 3.48
C LEU A 143 -3.18 4.57 3.84
N THR A 144 -2.03 4.18 3.27
CA THR A 144 -1.33 2.94 3.62
C THR A 144 -0.94 2.94 5.09
N LEU A 145 -0.38 4.05 5.58
CA LEU A 145 0.00 4.17 6.98
C LEU A 145 -1.22 4.10 7.91
N ASN A 146 -2.33 4.76 7.56
CA ASN A 146 -3.57 4.69 8.33
C ASN A 146 -4.14 3.27 8.39
N VAL A 147 -4.17 2.57 7.28
CA VAL A 147 -4.66 1.18 7.23
C VAL A 147 -3.77 0.28 8.09
N GLU A 148 -2.46 0.37 7.98
CA GLU A 148 -1.52 -0.45 8.77
C GLU A 148 -1.54 -0.14 10.28
N THR A 149 -1.94 1.05 10.68
CA THR A 149 -2.06 1.40 12.10
C THR A 149 -3.36 0.98 12.75
N HIS A 150 -4.42 0.79 11.95
CA HIS A 150 -5.76 0.54 12.47
C HIS A 150 -6.32 -0.85 12.15
N TYR A 151 -5.70 -1.57 11.21
CA TYR A 151 -6.12 -2.90 10.80
C TYR A 151 -4.98 -3.90 10.99
N SER A 152 -5.30 -5.13 11.36
CA SER A 152 -4.36 -6.22 11.40
C SER A 152 -3.91 -6.65 10.00
N LYS A 153 -2.79 -7.32 9.90
CA LYS A 153 -2.30 -7.87 8.62
C LYS A 153 -3.32 -8.82 7.97
N ASP A 154 -4.00 -9.61 8.77
CA ASP A 154 -5.02 -10.54 8.29
C ASP A 154 -6.24 -9.80 7.73
N GLU A 155 -6.70 -8.73 8.37
CA GLU A 155 -7.78 -7.88 7.85
C GLU A 155 -7.39 -7.19 6.54
N ILE A 156 -6.14 -6.72 6.44
CA ILE A 156 -5.62 -6.09 5.21
C ILE A 156 -5.55 -7.12 4.08
N LEU A 157 -5.04 -8.31 4.36
CA LEU A 157 -4.93 -9.39 3.38
C LEU A 157 -6.30 -9.90 2.92
N GLU A 158 -7.23 -10.07 3.86
CA GLU A 158 -8.63 -10.40 3.55
C GLU A 158 -9.24 -9.37 2.63
N GLY A 159 -9.12 -8.09 2.99
CA GLY A 159 -9.62 -6.99 2.16
C GLY A 159 -8.98 -6.95 0.78
N TYR A 160 -7.67 -7.14 0.70
CA TYR A 160 -6.95 -7.18 -0.57
C TYR A 160 -7.47 -8.30 -1.46
N LEU A 161 -7.56 -9.53 -0.96
CA LEU A 161 -8.00 -10.70 -1.72
C LEU A 161 -9.47 -10.58 -2.19
N ASN A 162 -10.30 -9.88 -1.44
CA ASN A 162 -11.71 -9.65 -1.78
C ASN A 162 -11.93 -8.44 -2.71
N THR A 163 -10.90 -7.65 -3.02
CA THR A 163 -11.05 -6.41 -3.81
C THR A 163 -10.16 -6.35 -5.04
N ILE A 164 -9.14 -7.21 -5.10
CA ILE A 164 -8.22 -7.21 -6.24
C ILE A 164 -8.91 -7.70 -7.51
N ASN A 165 -8.55 -7.07 -8.63
CA ASN A 165 -8.97 -7.52 -9.95
C ASN A 165 -8.06 -8.65 -10.44
N TYR A 166 -8.61 -9.84 -10.59
CA TYR A 166 -7.91 -11.01 -11.13
C TYR A 166 -7.88 -11.04 -12.65
N GLY A 167 -8.34 -10.01 -13.33
CA GLY A 167 -8.45 -9.93 -14.77
C GLY A 167 -9.83 -10.32 -15.30
N HIS A 168 -10.08 -9.99 -16.58
CA HIS A 168 -11.36 -10.27 -17.26
C HIS A 168 -12.62 -9.76 -16.54
N GLY A 169 -12.47 -8.69 -15.72
CA GLY A 169 -13.58 -8.15 -14.94
C GLY A 169 -13.95 -8.97 -13.71
N MET A 170 -13.15 -9.97 -13.35
CA MET A 170 -13.33 -10.74 -12.11
C MET A 170 -12.61 -10.05 -10.96
N TYR A 171 -13.38 -9.73 -9.95
CA TYR A 171 -12.91 -9.19 -8.67
C TYR A 171 -13.06 -10.27 -7.59
N GLY A 172 -12.13 -10.24 -6.62
CA GLY A 172 -11.99 -11.23 -5.56
C GLY A 172 -13.17 -11.47 -4.66
#